data_1bc6a5c37ab0ce3ba0fbf56f2ba1465c
#
_entry.id   1bc6a5c37ab0ce3ba0fbf56f2ba1465c
#
_cell.length_a   1.000
_cell.length_b   1.000
_cell.length_c   1.000
_cell.angle_alpha   90.00
_cell.angle_beta   90.00
_cell.angle_gamma   90.00
#
_symmetry.space_group_name_H-M   'P 1'
#
loop_
_entity.id
_entity.type
_entity.pdbx_description
1 polymer ?
#
loop_
_entity_poly.entity_id
_entity_poly.type
_entity_poly.pdbx_seq_one_letter_code
_entity_poly.pdbx_strand_id
1 'polypeptide(L)'
;NAKKQINYQVISRGPDGQELLATFANRSNLKYLTSLGQSLVEIAKVVPDGLLIFFPSYAWMDSCLAQWKQMGVWERLNHWKECFVEPKNRSALSKTVSEFRAKVRHVSRIGACFLAVCRGKVSEGIDFADADARAVVITGIPYPSVFDPKVSLKKKFLDSQKKTGSKTLSGNEWYNLEAFKAINQAVGRVIRHKSDFGAVLLLDKRFALPASTSKLSSWLPPIAKFDQFKSSVQSLEAFFSEHQYFPKPATTKAVKNAIVGKKPMSITSMVAAASTSSSSSIGPPSKRQKIVIKPRAPLVIKQPATAEA
;
A
#
# COMPACT_ATOMS: atom_id res chain seq x y z
N ASN A 1 -1.07 -7.54 27.56
CA ASN A 1 -0.09 -8.61 27.25
C ASN A 1 0.14 -8.62 25.72
N ALA A 2 1.28 -8.09 25.27
CA ALA A 2 1.58 -7.93 23.83
C ALA A 2 1.42 -9.23 23.01
N LYS A 3 1.69 -10.39 23.62
CA LYS A 3 1.52 -11.72 22.98
C LYS A 3 0.09 -12.04 22.58
N LYS A 4 -0.90 -11.47 23.29
CA LYS A 4 -2.31 -11.69 22.98
C LYS A 4 -2.89 -10.60 22.07
N GLN A 5 -2.26 -9.44 22.00
CA GLN A 5 -2.75 -8.29 21.24
C GLN A 5 -2.16 -8.19 19.84
N ILE A 6 -1.03 -8.86 19.57
CA ILE A 6 -0.31 -8.68 18.32
C ILE A 6 0.02 -10.04 17.71
N ASN A 7 -0.48 -10.26 16.50
CA ASN A 7 0.01 -11.33 15.64
C ASN A 7 1.17 -10.78 14.80
N TYR A 8 2.41 -11.24 15.10
CA TYR A 8 3.63 -10.70 14.50
C TYR A 8 4.35 -11.78 13.69
N GLN A 9 4.42 -11.60 12.37
CA GLN A 9 4.89 -12.64 11.46
C GLN A 9 5.88 -12.12 10.41
N VAL A 10 6.84 -12.98 10.03
CA VAL A 10 7.58 -12.88 8.76
C VAL A 10 7.01 -13.90 7.78
N ILE A 11 6.67 -13.44 6.60
CA ILE A 11 6.20 -14.25 5.47
C ILE A 11 7.28 -14.21 4.39
N SER A 12 8.01 -15.31 4.26
CA SER A 12 9.17 -15.40 3.36
C SER A 12 8.82 -15.89 1.96
N ARG A 13 7.65 -16.52 1.80
CA ARG A 13 7.16 -17.08 0.53
C ARG A 13 5.69 -16.73 0.33
N GLY A 14 5.30 -16.52 -0.93
CA GLY A 14 3.89 -16.32 -1.29
C GLY A 14 3.10 -17.61 -1.44
N PRO A 15 1.81 -17.53 -1.83
CA PRO A 15 0.91 -18.70 -1.96
C PRO A 15 1.39 -19.72 -2.99
N ASP A 16 2.12 -19.27 -3.99
CA ASP A 16 2.71 -20.06 -5.08
C ASP A 16 4.11 -20.61 -4.76
N GLY A 17 4.59 -20.41 -3.52
CA GLY A 17 5.91 -20.82 -3.08
C GLY A 17 7.06 -19.91 -3.52
N GLN A 18 6.79 -18.86 -4.33
CA GLN A 18 7.78 -17.87 -4.75
C GLN A 18 8.34 -17.13 -3.53
N GLU A 19 9.66 -16.95 -3.48
CA GLU A 19 10.29 -16.14 -2.43
C GLU A 19 9.87 -14.70 -2.51
N LEU A 20 9.49 -14.13 -1.36
CA LEU A 20 9.21 -12.71 -1.19
C LEU A 20 10.52 -12.00 -0.80
N LEU A 21 11.10 -11.30 -1.77
CA LEU A 21 12.38 -10.60 -1.62
C LEU A 21 12.37 -9.29 -2.42
N ALA A 22 12.10 -8.17 -1.75
CA ALA A 22 11.95 -6.85 -2.35
C ALA A 22 13.32 -6.18 -2.64
N THR A 23 14.14 -6.82 -3.47
CA THR A 23 15.40 -6.23 -3.98
C THR A 23 15.18 -5.42 -5.23
N PHE A 24 16.18 -4.61 -5.61
CA PHE A 24 16.15 -3.86 -6.86
C PHE A 24 15.97 -4.79 -8.08
N ALA A 25 16.65 -5.95 -8.09
CA ALA A 25 16.56 -6.92 -9.17
C ALA A 25 15.14 -7.50 -9.36
N ASN A 26 14.35 -7.60 -8.29
CA ASN A 26 12.99 -8.15 -8.35
C ASN A 26 11.91 -7.12 -8.70
N ARG A 27 12.28 -5.84 -8.93
CA ARG A 27 11.30 -4.79 -9.27
C ARG A 27 10.52 -5.04 -10.56
N SER A 28 11.14 -5.73 -11.51
CA SER A 28 10.54 -6.09 -12.81
C SER A 28 10.23 -7.58 -12.93
N ASN A 29 10.43 -8.36 -11.86
CA ASN A 29 10.18 -9.79 -11.88
C ASN A 29 8.68 -10.05 -11.72
N LEU A 30 8.02 -10.45 -12.81
CA LEU A 30 6.58 -10.68 -12.82
C LEU A 30 6.16 -11.79 -11.84
N LYS A 31 6.94 -12.85 -11.68
CA LYS A 31 6.65 -13.94 -10.72
C LYS A 31 6.61 -13.38 -9.30
N TYR A 32 7.61 -12.58 -8.93
CA TYR A 32 7.64 -11.92 -7.62
C TYR A 32 6.46 -10.97 -7.43
N LEU A 33 6.16 -10.11 -8.41
CA LEU A 33 5.06 -9.13 -8.32
C LEU A 33 3.70 -9.82 -8.23
N THR A 34 3.51 -10.92 -8.99
CA THR A 34 2.30 -11.75 -8.91
C THR A 34 2.15 -12.37 -7.52
N SER A 35 3.20 -13.00 -7.03
CA SER A 35 3.21 -13.68 -5.74
C SER A 35 2.96 -12.71 -4.58
N LEU A 36 3.59 -11.53 -4.61
CA LEU A 36 3.34 -10.47 -3.62
C LEU A 36 1.87 -10.01 -3.66
N GLY A 37 1.34 -9.76 -4.86
CA GLY A 37 -0.05 -9.34 -5.01
C GLY A 37 -1.05 -10.41 -4.56
N GLN A 38 -0.81 -11.68 -4.90
CA GLN A 38 -1.62 -12.80 -4.42
C GLN A 38 -1.57 -12.94 -2.90
N SER A 39 -0.38 -12.74 -2.30
CA SER A 39 -0.24 -12.73 -0.84
C SER A 39 -1.11 -11.67 -0.19
N LEU A 40 -1.14 -10.45 -0.77
CA LEU A 40 -1.98 -9.37 -0.25
C LEU A 40 -3.48 -9.66 -0.41
N VAL A 41 -3.89 -10.30 -1.50
CA VAL A 41 -5.29 -10.73 -1.70
C VAL A 41 -5.70 -11.74 -0.63
N GLU A 42 -4.89 -12.75 -0.34
CA GLU A 42 -5.20 -13.74 0.69
C GLU A 42 -5.23 -13.13 2.10
N ILE A 43 -4.29 -12.23 2.41
CA ILE A 43 -4.28 -11.48 3.68
C ILE A 43 -5.54 -10.60 3.79
N ALA A 44 -5.95 -9.92 2.71
CA ALA A 44 -7.13 -9.06 2.71
C ALA A 44 -8.45 -9.81 2.97
N LYS A 45 -8.52 -11.11 2.65
CA LYS A 45 -9.69 -11.97 2.98
C LYS A 45 -9.86 -12.18 4.47
N VAL A 46 -8.75 -12.24 5.20
CA VAL A 46 -8.70 -12.65 6.62
C VAL A 46 -8.70 -11.46 7.56
N VAL A 47 -7.95 -10.40 7.21
CA VAL A 47 -7.86 -9.20 8.05
C VAL A 47 -9.20 -8.47 8.06
N PRO A 48 -9.82 -8.20 9.23
CA PRO A 48 -11.02 -7.37 9.30
C PRO A 48 -10.70 -5.88 9.09
N ASP A 49 -11.70 -5.06 8.88
CA ASP A 49 -11.65 -3.59 8.88
C ASP A 49 -10.48 -3.00 8.03
N GLY A 50 -9.65 -2.16 8.65
CA GLY A 50 -8.57 -1.45 7.99
C GLY A 50 -7.29 -2.29 7.84
N LEU A 51 -6.76 -2.36 6.61
CA LEU A 51 -5.49 -2.99 6.26
C LEU A 51 -4.54 -1.93 5.69
N LEU A 52 -3.44 -1.66 6.38
CA LEU A 52 -2.40 -0.75 5.90
C LEU A 52 -1.28 -1.52 5.21
N ILE A 53 -0.93 -1.15 3.98
CA ILE A 53 0.10 -1.81 3.19
C ILE A 53 1.18 -0.79 2.87
N PHE A 54 2.38 -0.97 3.44
CA PHE A 54 3.50 -0.07 3.27
C PHE A 54 4.54 -0.60 2.29
N PHE A 55 4.84 0.21 1.30
CA PHE A 55 5.87 -0.05 0.28
C PHE A 55 7.18 0.66 0.62
N PRO A 56 8.33 0.15 0.16
CA PRO A 56 9.62 0.78 0.37
C PRO A 56 9.76 2.17 -0.26
N SER A 57 9.07 2.44 -1.38
CA SER A 57 9.10 3.71 -2.10
C SER A 57 7.89 3.88 -3.01
N TYR A 58 7.59 5.13 -3.42
CA TYR A 58 6.54 5.44 -4.41
C TYR A 58 6.79 4.74 -5.75
N ALA A 59 8.02 4.75 -6.25
CA ALA A 59 8.35 4.08 -7.52
C ALA A 59 8.08 2.56 -7.45
N TRP A 60 8.34 1.93 -6.30
CA TRP A 60 8.02 0.52 -6.09
C TRP A 60 6.50 0.30 -6.05
N MET A 61 5.77 1.10 -5.30
CA MET A 61 4.31 1.04 -5.21
C MET A 61 3.66 1.23 -6.58
N ASP A 62 4.07 2.27 -7.34
CA ASP A 62 3.55 2.55 -8.67
C ASP A 62 3.80 1.38 -9.64
N SER A 63 4.99 0.76 -9.59
CA SER A 63 5.34 -0.41 -10.40
C SER A 63 4.45 -1.62 -10.06
N CYS A 64 4.25 -1.90 -8.76
CA CYS A 64 3.35 -2.96 -8.34
C CYS A 64 1.91 -2.72 -8.83
N LEU A 65 1.39 -1.50 -8.63
CA LEU A 65 0.03 -1.15 -9.03
C LEU A 65 -0.18 -1.26 -10.54
N ALA A 66 0.79 -0.81 -11.35
CA ALA A 66 0.72 -0.91 -12.81
C ALA A 66 0.62 -2.38 -13.26
N GLN A 67 1.47 -3.25 -12.72
CA GLN A 67 1.46 -4.67 -13.05
C GLN A 67 0.22 -5.39 -12.52
N TRP A 68 -0.21 -5.11 -11.29
CA TRP A 68 -1.38 -5.74 -10.71
C TRP A 68 -2.67 -5.41 -11.44
N LYS A 69 -2.82 -4.20 -11.97
CA LYS A 69 -3.94 -3.82 -12.85
C LYS A 69 -3.96 -4.64 -14.15
N GLN A 70 -2.79 -4.84 -14.77
CA GLN A 70 -2.68 -5.65 -15.98
C GLN A 70 -2.97 -7.13 -15.74
N MET A 71 -2.69 -7.63 -14.54
CA MET A 71 -2.80 -9.06 -14.18
C MET A 71 -4.11 -9.40 -13.45
N GLY A 72 -5.04 -8.45 -13.29
CA GLY A 72 -6.29 -8.65 -12.55
C GLY A 72 -6.11 -8.87 -11.03
N VAL A 73 -4.92 -8.62 -10.50
CA VAL A 73 -4.66 -8.72 -9.05
C VAL A 73 -5.29 -7.55 -8.30
N TRP A 74 -5.23 -6.36 -8.91
CA TRP A 74 -5.84 -5.15 -8.35
C TRP A 74 -7.34 -5.30 -8.15
N GLU A 75 -8.04 -5.82 -9.14
CA GLU A 75 -9.48 -6.06 -9.10
C GLU A 75 -9.84 -7.07 -8.03
N ARG A 76 -9.03 -8.15 -7.88
CA ARG A 76 -9.23 -9.15 -6.82
C ARG A 76 -8.98 -8.55 -5.43
N LEU A 77 -7.96 -7.73 -5.24
CA LEU A 77 -7.69 -7.07 -3.97
C LEU A 77 -8.84 -6.10 -3.62
N ASN A 78 -9.25 -5.29 -4.61
CA ASN A 78 -10.33 -4.32 -4.46
C ASN A 78 -11.70 -4.96 -4.24
N HIS A 79 -11.90 -6.19 -4.70
CA HIS A 79 -13.11 -6.98 -4.42
C HIS A 79 -13.25 -7.31 -2.92
N TRP A 80 -12.13 -7.67 -2.27
CA TRP A 80 -12.14 -8.00 -0.84
C TRP A 80 -12.06 -6.78 0.05
N LYS A 81 -11.31 -5.74 -0.35
CA LYS A 81 -11.17 -4.48 0.38
C LYS A 81 -11.03 -3.33 -0.59
N GLU A 82 -11.90 -2.33 -0.49
CA GLU A 82 -11.74 -1.13 -1.29
C GLU A 82 -10.37 -0.50 -1.08
N CYS A 83 -9.66 -0.26 -2.18
CA CYS A 83 -8.25 0.10 -2.18
C CYS A 83 -8.06 1.61 -2.31
N PHE A 84 -7.43 2.21 -1.30
CA PHE A 84 -7.01 3.61 -1.28
C PHE A 84 -5.50 3.70 -1.44
N VAL A 85 -5.03 4.62 -2.27
CA VAL A 85 -3.60 4.79 -2.54
C VAL A 85 -3.16 6.16 -2.02
N GLU A 86 -2.03 6.21 -1.32
CA GLU A 86 -1.44 7.45 -0.82
C GLU A 86 -1.17 8.43 -1.98
N PRO A 87 -1.82 9.61 -1.99
CA PRO A 87 -1.62 10.57 -3.06
C PRO A 87 -0.28 11.28 -2.93
N LYS A 88 0.38 11.54 -4.06
CA LYS A 88 1.62 12.32 -4.10
C LYS A 88 1.41 13.77 -3.66
N ASN A 89 0.20 14.32 -3.86
CA ASN A 89 -0.16 15.65 -3.41
C ASN A 89 -0.68 15.63 -1.97
N ARG A 90 -0.13 16.51 -1.12
CA ARG A 90 -0.52 16.62 0.29
C ARG A 90 -1.95 17.10 0.48
N SER A 91 -2.46 17.95 -0.41
CA SER A 91 -3.83 18.47 -0.32
C SER A 91 -4.91 17.40 -0.49
N ALA A 92 -4.66 16.38 -1.31
CA ALA A 92 -5.57 15.26 -1.52
C ALA A 92 -5.57 14.23 -0.38
N LEU A 93 -4.54 14.23 0.47
CA LEU A 93 -4.34 13.19 1.47
C LEU A 93 -5.45 13.16 2.52
N SER A 94 -5.87 14.31 3.02
CA SER A 94 -6.93 14.41 4.04
C SER A 94 -8.25 13.82 3.53
N LYS A 95 -8.61 14.10 2.27
CA LYS A 95 -9.79 13.56 1.62
C LYS A 95 -9.69 12.03 1.49
N THR A 96 -8.58 11.51 0.94
CA THR A 96 -8.38 10.07 0.76
C THR A 96 -8.45 9.31 2.09
N VAL A 97 -7.87 9.86 3.16
CA VAL A 97 -7.94 9.25 4.50
C VAL A 97 -9.36 9.28 5.07
N SER A 98 -10.10 10.36 4.86
CA SER A 98 -11.50 10.44 5.29
C SER A 98 -12.38 9.41 4.57
N GLU A 99 -12.20 9.25 3.27
CA GLU A 99 -12.90 8.24 2.46
C GLU A 99 -12.56 6.82 2.91
N PHE A 100 -11.27 6.53 3.15
CA PHE A 100 -10.82 5.25 3.71
C PHE A 100 -11.51 4.95 5.06
N ARG A 101 -11.50 5.91 6.00
CA ARG A 101 -12.13 5.75 7.31
C ARG A 101 -13.64 5.55 7.21
N ALA A 102 -14.31 6.29 6.35
CA ALA A 102 -15.73 6.11 6.11
C ALA A 102 -16.04 4.69 5.60
N LYS A 103 -15.17 4.15 4.74
CA LYS A 103 -15.30 2.79 4.21
C LYS A 103 -15.03 1.73 5.27
N VAL A 104 -13.99 1.90 6.09
CA VAL A 104 -13.67 0.99 7.21
C VAL A 104 -14.85 0.90 8.19
N ARG A 105 -15.51 2.02 8.49
CA ARG A 105 -16.64 2.08 9.44
C ARG A 105 -17.99 1.74 8.82
N HIS A 106 -18.03 1.45 7.54
CA HIS A 106 -19.27 1.09 6.86
C HIS A 106 -19.86 -0.21 7.42
N VAL A 107 -21.20 -0.27 7.47
CA VAL A 107 -21.97 -1.38 8.07
C VAL A 107 -21.64 -2.75 7.46
N SER A 108 -21.19 -2.81 6.21
CA SER A 108 -20.78 -4.06 5.55
C SER A 108 -19.59 -4.76 6.20
N ARG A 109 -18.78 -4.04 7.01
CA ARG A 109 -17.57 -4.53 7.71
C ARG A 109 -16.56 -5.31 6.83
N ILE A 110 -16.64 -5.16 5.51
CA ILE A 110 -15.65 -5.71 4.60
C ILE A 110 -14.32 -4.97 4.81
N GLY A 111 -14.40 -3.70 5.23
CA GLY A 111 -13.26 -2.83 5.49
C GLY A 111 -12.65 -2.28 4.22
N ALA A 112 -11.45 -1.75 4.36
CA ALA A 112 -10.71 -1.14 3.26
C ALA A 112 -9.21 -1.38 3.40
N CYS A 113 -8.44 -1.26 2.33
CA CYS A 113 -6.99 -1.24 2.41
C CYS A 113 -6.43 0.11 1.99
N PHE A 114 -5.36 0.54 2.65
CA PHE A 114 -4.63 1.76 2.35
C PHE A 114 -3.21 1.42 1.95
N LEU A 115 -2.86 1.68 0.69
CA LEU A 115 -1.53 1.47 0.13
C LEU A 115 -0.72 2.76 0.31
N ALA A 116 0.37 2.68 1.05
CA ALA A 116 1.19 3.82 1.43
C ALA A 116 2.69 3.52 1.31
N VAL A 117 3.52 4.52 1.52
CA VAL A 117 4.96 4.38 1.45
C VAL A 117 5.57 4.60 2.83
N CYS A 118 6.51 3.74 3.23
CA CYS A 118 7.38 3.99 4.38
C CYS A 118 8.13 5.33 4.16
N ARG A 119 8.18 6.20 5.17
CA ARG A 119 8.64 7.59 5.07
C ARG A 119 7.76 8.48 4.16
N GLY A 120 6.56 8.01 3.84
CA GLY A 120 5.53 8.83 3.21
C GLY A 120 4.75 9.64 4.25
N LYS A 121 3.88 10.49 3.75
CA LYS A 121 3.05 11.38 4.59
C LYS A 121 2.10 10.62 5.51
N VAL A 122 1.69 9.42 5.08
CA VAL A 122 0.82 8.52 5.85
C VAL A 122 1.57 7.92 7.03
N SER A 123 2.80 7.44 6.80
CA SER A 123 3.61 6.82 7.86
C SER A 123 4.06 7.81 8.93
N GLU A 124 4.17 9.10 8.61
CA GLU A 124 4.70 10.12 9.53
C GLU A 124 3.63 11.00 10.18
N GLY A 125 2.49 11.25 9.52
CA GLY A 125 1.56 12.31 9.91
C GLY A 125 0.13 11.90 10.21
N ILE A 126 -0.28 10.63 9.98
CA ILE A 126 -1.67 10.19 10.15
C ILE A 126 -1.75 9.17 11.28
N ASP A 127 -2.72 9.37 12.15
CA ASP A 127 -3.06 8.44 13.21
C ASP A 127 -4.16 7.49 12.74
N PHE A 128 -3.87 6.19 12.74
CA PHE A 128 -4.84 5.13 12.50
C PHE A 128 -5.01 4.36 13.82
N ALA A 129 -6.22 4.34 14.36
CA ALA A 129 -6.53 3.69 15.62
C ALA A 129 -7.62 2.64 15.41
N ASP A 130 -7.61 1.61 16.24
CA ASP A 130 -8.65 0.59 16.30
C ASP A 130 -8.95 -0.05 14.93
N ALA A 131 -10.18 0.08 14.46
CA ALA A 131 -10.63 -0.46 13.19
C ALA A 131 -9.87 0.10 11.97
N ASP A 132 -9.27 1.28 12.07
CA ASP A 132 -8.54 1.89 10.95
C ASP A 132 -7.26 1.11 10.59
N ALA A 133 -6.70 0.31 11.53
CA ALA A 133 -5.45 -0.44 11.33
C ALA A 133 -5.44 -1.80 12.03
N ARG A 134 -6.27 -2.73 11.61
CA ARG A 134 -6.25 -4.12 12.13
C ARG A 134 -5.03 -4.92 11.67
N ALA A 135 -4.43 -4.55 10.56
CA ALA A 135 -3.12 -5.09 10.19
C ALA A 135 -2.26 -4.05 9.48
N VAL A 136 -0.95 -4.17 9.69
CA VAL A 136 0.08 -3.47 8.92
C VAL A 136 0.93 -4.50 8.18
N VAL A 137 1.04 -4.33 6.88
CA VAL A 137 1.90 -5.11 5.99
C VAL A 137 3.07 -4.27 5.55
N ILE A 138 4.30 -4.78 5.69
CA ILE A 138 5.53 -4.18 5.16
C ILE A 138 6.02 -5.05 4.00
N THR A 139 6.00 -4.53 2.78
CA THR A 139 6.31 -5.28 1.56
C THR A 139 7.81 -5.37 1.24
N GLY A 140 8.67 -4.80 2.06
CA GLY A 140 10.12 -4.83 1.90
C GLY A 140 10.83 -3.77 2.74
N ILE A 141 12.16 -3.82 2.79
CA ILE A 141 12.96 -2.90 3.61
C ILE A 141 13.09 -1.53 2.91
N PRO A 142 12.62 -0.43 3.54
CA PRO A 142 12.58 0.91 2.94
C PRO A 142 13.93 1.62 3.09
N TYR A 143 14.94 1.17 2.38
CA TYR A 143 16.22 1.88 2.38
C TYR A 143 16.10 3.28 1.78
N PRO A 144 16.79 4.29 2.34
CA PRO A 144 16.91 5.60 1.71
C PRO A 144 17.50 5.48 0.31
N SER A 145 17.17 6.42 -0.59
CA SER A 145 17.77 6.41 -1.93
C SER A 145 19.27 6.63 -1.85
N VAL A 146 20.05 5.72 -2.42
CA VAL A 146 21.51 5.86 -2.52
C VAL A 146 21.92 6.99 -3.48
N PHE A 147 21.00 7.42 -4.34
CA PHE A 147 21.21 8.55 -5.28
C PHE A 147 20.91 9.90 -4.63
N ASP A 148 20.36 9.92 -3.39
CA ASP A 148 20.19 11.16 -2.64
C ASP A 148 21.57 11.65 -2.15
N PRO A 149 22.02 12.86 -2.58
CA PRO A 149 23.30 13.42 -2.16
C PRO A 149 23.45 13.51 -0.66
N LYS A 150 22.37 13.80 0.10
CA LYS A 150 22.40 13.87 1.57
C LYS A 150 22.72 12.51 2.18
N VAL A 151 22.13 11.43 1.64
CA VAL A 151 22.39 10.06 2.09
C VAL A 151 23.84 9.67 1.81
N SER A 152 24.33 9.94 0.59
CA SER A 152 25.69 9.64 0.17
C SER A 152 26.72 10.39 1.02
N LEU A 153 26.54 11.71 1.19
CA LEU A 153 27.42 12.53 2.04
C LEU A 153 27.43 12.09 3.49
N LYS A 154 26.26 11.79 4.07
CA LYS A 154 26.17 11.32 5.45
C LYS A 154 26.90 9.99 5.66
N LYS A 155 26.77 9.04 4.71
CA LYS A 155 27.51 7.77 4.75
C LYS A 155 29.03 8.01 4.74
N LYS A 156 29.51 8.80 3.76
CA LYS A 156 30.93 9.13 3.64
C LYS A 156 31.48 9.82 4.90
N PHE A 157 30.73 10.77 5.47
CA PHE A 157 31.10 11.46 6.69
C PHE A 157 31.27 10.49 7.87
N LEU A 158 30.28 9.59 8.09
CA LEU A 158 30.34 8.61 9.18
C LEU A 158 31.51 7.63 8.99
N ASP A 159 31.75 7.18 7.76
CA ASP A 159 32.86 6.28 7.44
C ASP A 159 34.23 6.99 7.69
N SER A 160 34.34 8.29 7.38
CA SER A 160 35.56 9.07 7.69
C SER A 160 35.78 9.24 9.20
N GLN A 161 34.71 9.54 9.96
CA GLN A 161 34.79 9.63 11.41
C GLN A 161 35.21 8.31 12.08
N LYS A 162 34.69 7.17 11.57
CA LYS A 162 35.08 5.87 12.08
C LYS A 162 36.54 5.53 11.83
N LYS A 163 37.11 5.97 10.68
CA LYS A 163 38.54 5.81 10.37
C LYS A 163 39.43 6.62 11.29
N THR A 164 38.97 7.74 11.81
CA THR A 164 39.72 8.57 12.77
C THR A 164 39.62 8.12 14.23
N GLY A 165 39.10 6.88 14.46
CA GLY A 165 38.98 6.29 15.79
C GLY A 165 37.73 6.70 16.58
N SER A 166 36.82 7.45 15.98
CA SER A 166 35.55 7.80 16.63
C SER A 166 34.65 6.57 16.85
N LYS A 167 34.00 6.47 18.02
CA LYS A 167 33.02 5.42 18.36
C LYS A 167 31.67 5.59 17.66
N THR A 168 31.65 6.27 16.53
CA THR A 168 30.41 6.47 15.72
C THR A 168 30.06 5.26 14.90
N LEU A 169 28.79 5.21 14.45
CA LEU A 169 28.32 4.22 13.49
C LEU A 169 29.06 4.40 12.14
N SER A 170 29.30 3.30 11.44
CA SER A 170 29.66 3.36 10.02
C SER A 170 28.50 3.87 9.17
N GLY A 171 28.78 4.36 7.98
CA GLY A 171 27.75 4.77 7.04
C GLY A 171 26.75 3.67 6.70
N ASN A 172 27.21 2.41 6.63
CA ASN A 172 26.31 1.27 6.40
C ASN A 172 25.46 0.91 7.62
N GLU A 173 26.01 0.97 8.83
CA GLU A 173 25.23 0.77 10.06
C GLU A 173 24.14 1.81 10.18
N TRP A 174 24.47 3.09 9.98
CA TRP A 174 23.49 4.18 9.95
C TRP A 174 22.42 3.98 8.88
N TYR A 175 22.81 3.61 7.65
CA TYR A 175 21.91 3.38 6.52
C TYR A 175 20.89 2.30 6.82
N ASN A 176 21.33 1.19 7.44
CA ASN A 176 20.45 0.12 7.91
C ASN A 176 19.51 0.61 9.03
N LEU A 177 20.02 1.32 10.02
CA LEU A 177 19.20 1.85 11.12
C LEU A 177 18.10 2.79 10.61
N GLU A 178 18.40 3.63 9.64
CA GLU A 178 17.41 4.52 9.03
C GLU A 178 16.27 3.72 8.34
N ALA A 179 16.59 2.60 7.69
CA ALA A 179 15.57 1.75 7.09
C ALA A 179 14.65 1.13 8.17
N PHE A 180 15.24 0.58 9.23
CA PHE A 180 14.47 -0.04 10.32
C PHE A 180 13.70 0.96 11.17
N LYS A 181 14.20 2.20 11.32
CA LYS A 181 13.45 3.30 11.93
C LYS A 181 12.14 3.56 11.21
N ALA A 182 12.15 3.60 9.88
CA ALA A 182 10.94 3.78 9.08
C ALA A 182 9.97 2.59 9.21
N ILE A 183 10.48 1.35 9.31
CA ILE A 183 9.65 0.17 9.58
C ILE A 183 8.98 0.29 10.96
N ASN A 184 9.76 0.59 12.00
CA ASN A 184 9.25 0.73 13.36
C ASN A 184 8.19 1.84 13.47
N GLN A 185 8.33 2.93 12.73
CA GLN A 185 7.30 3.97 12.62
C GLN A 185 6.01 3.45 11.99
N ALA A 186 6.11 2.69 10.89
CA ALA A 186 4.96 2.12 10.22
C ALA A 186 4.26 1.05 11.08
N VAL A 187 5.04 0.15 11.69
CA VAL A 187 4.54 -0.90 12.58
C VAL A 187 3.85 -0.32 13.83
N GLY A 188 4.36 0.79 14.37
CA GLY A 188 3.74 1.51 15.49
C GLY A 188 2.33 2.05 15.20
N ARG A 189 1.79 1.88 14.00
CA ARG A 189 0.43 2.25 13.65
C ARG A 189 -0.63 1.22 14.07
N VAL A 190 -0.22 -0.02 14.39
CA VAL A 190 -1.15 -1.13 14.71
C VAL A 190 -1.75 -1.00 16.09
N ILE A 191 -0.94 -0.68 17.11
CA ILE A 191 -1.36 -0.66 18.52
C ILE A 191 -1.27 0.76 19.05
N ARG A 192 -2.38 1.29 19.54
CA ARG A 192 -2.49 2.66 20.08
C ARG A 192 -2.75 2.72 21.58
N HIS A 193 -3.41 1.72 22.12
CA HIS A 193 -3.75 1.64 23.53
C HIS A 193 -3.80 0.20 24.05
N LYS A 194 -3.93 0.04 25.36
CA LYS A 194 -3.85 -1.26 26.04
C LYS A 194 -4.94 -2.27 25.66
N SER A 195 -6.03 -1.83 25.05
CA SER A 195 -7.13 -2.69 24.59
C SER A 195 -7.15 -2.87 23.07
N ASP A 196 -6.17 -2.28 22.37
CA ASP A 196 -6.05 -2.41 20.91
C ASP A 196 -5.42 -3.75 20.54
N PHE A 197 -5.70 -4.23 19.33
CA PHE A 197 -5.15 -5.47 18.78
C PHE A 197 -4.98 -5.37 17.28
N GLY A 198 -4.04 -6.14 16.74
CA GLY A 198 -3.83 -6.17 15.30
C GLY A 198 -2.66 -7.07 14.89
N ALA A 199 -2.40 -7.12 13.59
CA ALA A 199 -1.34 -7.93 13.03
C ALA A 199 -0.23 -7.09 12.40
N VAL A 200 1.01 -7.56 12.50
CA VAL A 200 2.19 -7.02 11.80
C VAL A 200 2.76 -8.11 10.92
N LEU A 201 2.71 -7.88 9.61
CA LEU A 201 3.10 -8.85 8.60
C LEU A 201 4.27 -8.31 7.77
N LEU A 202 5.43 -8.95 7.87
CA LEU A 202 6.65 -8.56 7.17
C LEU A 202 6.88 -9.49 5.96
N LEU A 203 6.56 -9.00 4.76
CA LEU A 203 6.58 -9.76 3.51
C LEU A 203 7.93 -9.61 2.79
N ASP A 204 9.00 -10.03 3.46
CA ASP A 204 10.34 -10.11 2.86
C ASP A 204 11.19 -11.07 3.69
N LYS A 205 11.82 -12.05 3.05
CA LYS A 205 12.62 -13.08 3.73
C LYS A 205 13.77 -12.49 4.57
N ARG A 206 14.27 -11.30 4.23
CA ARG A 206 15.35 -10.65 4.97
C ARG A 206 14.95 -10.29 6.40
N PHE A 207 13.67 -10.15 6.69
CA PHE A 207 13.19 -9.92 8.07
C PHE A 207 13.38 -11.13 8.99
N ALA A 208 13.53 -12.34 8.43
CA ALA A 208 13.81 -13.54 9.21
C ALA A 208 15.25 -13.61 9.73
N LEU A 209 16.17 -12.77 9.20
CA LEU A 209 17.57 -12.77 9.59
C LEU A 209 17.77 -12.14 10.98
N PRO A 210 18.65 -12.68 11.84
CA PRO A 210 18.93 -12.12 13.17
C PRO A 210 19.34 -10.65 13.11
N ALA A 211 20.16 -10.26 12.12
CA ALA A 211 20.59 -8.89 11.90
C ALA A 211 19.44 -7.91 11.59
N SER A 212 18.29 -8.42 11.11
CA SER A 212 17.08 -7.62 10.89
C SER A 212 16.19 -7.61 12.12
N THR A 213 15.95 -8.76 12.72
CA THR A 213 15.06 -8.88 13.90
C THR A 213 15.58 -8.08 15.09
N SER A 214 16.91 -7.98 15.29
CA SER A 214 17.51 -7.18 16.36
C SER A 214 17.28 -5.67 16.24
N LYS A 215 16.87 -5.17 15.07
CA LYS A 215 16.60 -3.74 14.82
C LYS A 215 15.11 -3.38 14.88
N LEU A 216 14.25 -4.39 15.01
CA LEU A 216 12.81 -4.18 15.19
C LEU A 216 12.50 -3.78 16.63
N SER A 217 11.38 -3.10 16.83
CA SER A 217 10.99 -2.55 18.14
C SER A 217 10.85 -3.64 19.20
N SER A 218 11.45 -3.44 20.36
CA SER A 218 11.48 -4.40 21.47
C SER A 218 10.13 -4.63 22.17
N TRP A 219 9.15 -3.73 21.96
CA TRP A 219 7.78 -3.90 22.48
C TRP A 219 6.95 -4.94 21.72
N LEU A 220 7.38 -5.31 20.50
CA LEU A 220 6.74 -6.37 19.73
C LEU A 220 6.97 -7.75 20.39
N PRO A 221 5.99 -8.68 20.29
CA PRO A 221 6.20 -10.05 20.76
C PRO A 221 7.29 -10.75 19.92
N PRO A 222 7.75 -11.93 20.35
CA PRO A 222 8.61 -12.76 19.51
C PRO A 222 7.98 -12.99 18.13
N ILE A 223 8.79 -12.80 17.08
CA ILE A 223 8.33 -12.92 15.70
C ILE A 223 8.11 -14.38 15.30
N ALA A 224 6.94 -14.70 14.78
CA ALA A 224 6.66 -15.99 14.17
C ALA A 224 7.20 -16.02 12.74
N LYS A 225 7.86 -17.10 12.38
CA LYS A 225 8.42 -17.33 11.06
C LYS A 225 7.73 -18.53 10.45
N PHE A 226 7.16 -18.35 9.26
CA PHE A 226 6.46 -19.42 8.56
C PHE A 226 7.14 -19.69 7.23
N ASP A 227 7.47 -20.95 6.98
CA ASP A 227 8.02 -21.41 5.71
C ASP A 227 6.93 -21.57 4.65
N GLN A 228 5.69 -21.83 5.09
CA GLN A 228 4.53 -21.99 4.22
C GLN A 228 3.55 -20.83 4.42
N PHE A 229 3.15 -20.23 3.33
CA PHE A 229 2.16 -19.14 3.33
C PHE A 229 0.83 -19.53 3.98
N LYS A 230 0.36 -20.76 3.72
CA LYS A 230 -0.90 -21.27 4.30
C LYS A 230 -0.88 -21.25 5.83
N SER A 231 0.22 -21.65 6.45
CA SER A 231 0.36 -21.67 7.91
C SER A 231 0.31 -20.24 8.50
N SER A 232 0.89 -19.28 7.78
CA SER A 232 0.82 -17.86 8.14
C SER A 232 -0.62 -17.34 8.13
N VAL A 233 -1.39 -17.66 7.09
CA VAL A 233 -2.80 -17.25 6.97
C VAL A 233 -3.64 -17.92 8.05
N GLN A 234 -3.45 -19.21 8.31
CA GLN A 234 -4.17 -19.92 9.39
C GLN A 234 -3.89 -19.32 10.77
N SER A 235 -2.64 -18.93 11.05
CA SER A 235 -2.30 -18.24 12.31
C SER A 235 -2.99 -16.87 12.41
N LEU A 236 -3.13 -16.17 11.29
CA LEU A 236 -3.82 -14.88 11.22
C LEU A 236 -5.35 -15.04 11.44
N GLU A 237 -5.94 -16.07 10.82
CA GLU A 237 -7.36 -16.44 11.01
C GLU A 237 -7.66 -16.78 12.46
N ALA A 238 -6.84 -17.62 13.09
CA ALA A 238 -6.98 -17.99 14.50
C ALA A 238 -6.91 -16.76 15.42
N PHE A 239 -5.94 -15.85 15.15
CA PHE A 239 -5.78 -14.63 15.92
C PHE A 239 -7.02 -13.73 15.88
N PHE A 240 -7.57 -13.44 14.70
CA PHE A 240 -8.75 -12.61 14.59
C PHE A 240 -10.02 -13.30 15.09
N SER A 241 -10.06 -14.63 15.06
CA SER A 241 -11.14 -15.43 15.67
C SER A 241 -11.21 -15.25 17.17
N GLU A 242 -10.06 -15.35 17.86
CA GLU A 242 -9.97 -15.18 19.32
C GLU A 242 -10.45 -13.78 19.76
N HIS A 243 -10.31 -12.77 18.88
CA HIS A 243 -10.78 -11.42 19.15
C HIS A 243 -12.23 -11.18 18.70
N GLN A 244 -13.00 -12.25 18.40
CA GLN A 244 -14.40 -12.22 17.95
C GLN A 244 -14.62 -11.34 16.68
N TYR A 245 -13.57 -11.17 15.89
CA TYR A 245 -13.61 -10.42 14.66
C TYR A 245 -13.67 -11.38 13.46
N PHE A 246 -14.86 -11.93 13.19
CA PHE A 246 -15.15 -12.52 11.89
C PHE A 246 -15.98 -11.55 11.05
N PRO A 247 -15.56 -11.21 9.84
CA PRO A 247 -16.50 -10.81 8.83
C PRO A 247 -17.39 -12.04 8.58
N LYS A 248 -18.67 -11.98 8.98
CA LYS A 248 -19.64 -13.00 8.56
C LYS A 248 -19.52 -13.09 7.05
N PRO A 249 -19.30 -14.28 6.44
CA PRO A 249 -19.33 -14.41 5.00
C PRO A 249 -20.63 -13.80 4.54
N ALA A 250 -20.57 -12.89 3.56
CA ALA A 250 -21.77 -12.33 2.94
C ALA A 250 -22.59 -13.53 2.50
N THR A 251 -23.68 -13.78 3.21
CA THR A 251 -24.51 -14.97 2.94
C THR A 251 -24.93 -14.86 1.49
N THR A 252 -24.70 -15.93 0.74
CA THR A 252 -25.01 -16.07 -0.68
C THR A 252 -26.45 -15.63 -1.03
N LYS A 253 -27.33 -15.50 -0.01
CA LYS A 253 -28.67 -14.93 -0.10
C LYS A 253 -28.70 -13.41 -0.34
N ALA A 254 -27.77 -12.62 0.23
CA ALA A 254 -27.73 -11.16 0.02
C ALA A 254 -27.29 -10.83 -1.42
N VAL A 255 -26.39 -11.63 -2.00
CA VAL A 255 -25.95 -11.46 -3.39
C VAL A 255 -27.05 -11.88 -4.36
N LYS A 256 -27.82 -12.95 -4.07
CA LYS A 256 -28.97 -13.36 -4.92
C LYS A 256 -30.08 -12.31 -4.91
N ASN A 257 -30.37 -11.68 -3.79
CA ASN A 257 -31.42 -10.65 -3.72
C ASN A 257 -31.01 -9.34 -4.40
N ALA A 258 -29.71 -9.00 -4.45
CA ALA A 258 -29.22 -7.85 -5.20
C ALA A 258 -29.27 -8.06 -6.72
N ILE A 259 -29.18 -9.31 -7.18
CA ILE A 259 -29.26 -9.68 -8.62
C ILE A 259 -30.72 -9.82 -9.05
N VAL A 260 -31.64 -10.28 -8.18
CA VAL A 260 -33.06 -10.46 -8.49
C VAL A 260 -33.84 -9.13 -8.47
N GLY A 261 -33.32 -8.06 -7.83
CA GLY A 261 -33.99 -6.76 -7.74
C GLY A 261 -33.91 -5.85 -8.98
N LYS A 262 -33.14 -6.20 -10.00
CA LYS A 262 -33.10 -5.46 -11.27
C LYS A 262 -33.74 -6.31 -12.37
N LYS A 263 -35.05 -6.16 -12.57
CA LYS A 263 -35.70 -6.60 -13.82
C LYS A 263 -35.00 -5.89 -15.00
N PRO A 264 -34.60 -6.60 -16.06
CA PRO A 264 -34.12 -5.93 -17.27
C PRO A 264 -35.28 -5.09 -17.83
N MET A 265 -35.07 -3.78 -17.92
CA MET A 265 -36.00 -2.91 -18.65
C MET A 265 -36.00 -3.32 -20.11
N SER A 266 -37.18 -3.68 -20.65
CA SER A 266 -37.32 -4.02 -22.05
C SER A 266 -37.05 -2.77 -22.90
N ILE A 267 -36.46 -2.99 -24.08
CA ILE A 267 -36.14 -1.94 -25.06
C ILE A 267 -37.35 -1.07 -25.41
N THR A 268 -38.56 -1.60 -25.27
CA THR A 268 -39.83 -0.89 -25.53
C THR A 268 -40.15 0.22 -24.53
N SER A 269 -39.62 0.17 -23.30
CA SER A 269 -39.84 1.23 -22.29
C SER A 269 -38.89 2.41 -22.43
N MET A 270 -37.77 2.27 -23.15
CA MET A 270 -36.82 3.37 -23.43
C MET A 270 -37.31 4.32 -24.54
N VAL A 271 -38.20 3.85 -25.43
CA VAL A 271 -38.75 4.67 -26.52
C VAL A 271 -39.90 5.55 -26.03
N ALA A 272 -40.63 5.15 -24.99
CA ALA A 272 -41.75 5.92 -24.44
C ALA A 272 -41.34 7.10 -23.54
N ALA A 273 -40.10 7.10 -23.02
CA ALA A 273 -39.57 8.21 -22.16
C ALA A 273 -38.96 9.36 -22.97
N ALA A 274 -38.79 9.19 -24.29
CA ALA A 274 -38.18 10.20 -25.15
C ALA A 274 -39.21 11.11 -25.88
N SER A 275 -40.50 10.85 -25.68
CA SER A 275 -41.57 11.53 -26.43
C SER A 275 -42.42 12.57 -25.62
N THR A 276 -42.05 12.87 -24.36
CA THR A 276 -42.79 13.84 -23.53
C THR A 276 -41.87 14.91 -22.92
N SER A 277 -41.17 15.65 -23.78
CA SER A 277 -40.63 16.99 -23.41
C SER A 277 -40.23 17.76 -24.67
N SER A 278 -41.23 18.26 -25.38
CA SER A 278 -41.01 19.28 -26.39
C SER A 278 -42.11 20.34 -26.26
N SER A 279 -41.79 21.44 -25.57
CA SER A 279 -42.30 22.77 -25.90
C SER A 279 -41.71 23.79 -24.91
N SER A 280 -40.71 24.54 -25.33
CA SER A 280 -40.66 26.02 -25.12
C SER A 280 -39.38 26.62 -25.74
N SER A 281 -39.62 27.47 -26.73
CA SER A 281 -38.96 28.72 -27.14
C SER A 281 -37.47 28.68 -27.52
N ILE A 282 -37.31 28.88 -28.84
CA ILE A 282 -36.06 29.13 -29.56
C ILE A 282 -35.68 30.62 -29.42
N GLY A 283 -34.47 30.91 -28.96
CA GLY A 283 -33.75 32.16 -29.13
C GLY A 283 -32.49 31.93 -29.98
N PRO A 284 -32.02 32.89 -30.84
CA PRO A 284 -31.03 32.60 -31.88
C PRO A 284 -29.60 32.55 -31.36
N PRO A 285 -28.65 31.86 -32.07
CA PRO A 285 -27.33 31.57 -31.58
C PRO A 285 -26.33 32.69 -31.76
N SER A 286 -25.59 33.00 -30.72
CA SER A 286 -24.44 33.90 -30.70
C SER A 286 -23.19 33.22 -31.28
N LYS A 287 -22.41 34.03 -32.03
CA LYS A 287 -21.26 33.65 -32.86
C LYS A 287 -20.11 32.99 -32.06
N ARG A 288 -19.68 31.80 -32.48
CA ARG A 288 -18.43 31.16 -32.06
C ARG A 288 -17.23 31.93 -32.64
N GLN A 289 -16.35 32.43 -31.79
CA GLN A 289 -14.99 32.86 -32.18
C GLN A 289 -14.09 31.65 -32.29
N LYS A 290 -13.43 31.50 -33.46
CA LYS A 290 -12.39 30.53 -33.72
C LYS A 290 -11.07 31.00 -33.10
N ILE A 291 -10.55 30.25 -32.12
CA ILE A 291 -9.18 30.45 -31.62
C ILE A 291 -8.22 29.71 -32.58
N VAL A 292 -7.39 30.46 -33.29
CA VAL A 292 -6.32 29.95 -34.15
C VAL A 292 -5.06 29.78 -33.29
N ILE A 293 -4.64 28.54 -33.08
CA ILE A 293 -3.37 28.24 -32.40
C ILE A 293 -2.26 28.19 -33.47
N LYS A 294 -1.31 29.14 -33.40
CA LYS A 294 -0.09 29.13 -34.20
C LYS A 294 0.91 28.12 -33.65
N PRO A 295 1.57 27.29 -34.48
CA PRO A 295 2.61 26.39 -34.03
C PRO A 295 3.89 27.14 -33.64
N ARG A 296 4.49 26.75 -32.51
CA ARG A 296 5.80 27.25 -32.04
C ARG A 296 6.94 26.59 -32.85
N ALA A 297 7.90 27.41 -33.25
CA ALA A 297 9.14 26.98 -33.95
C ALA A 297 10.04 26.11 -33.01
N PRO A 298 10.85 25.18 -33.60
CA PRO A 298 11.72 24.30 -32.83
C PRO A 298 12.92 25.07 -32.25
N LEU A 299 13.27 24.74 -30.99
CA LEU A 299 14.46 25.22 -30.29
C LEU A 299 15.72 24.60 -30.90
N VAL A 300 16.62 25.44 -31.42
CA VAL A 300 17.95 25.07 -31.85
C VAL A 300 18.88 24.92 -30.65
N ILE A 301 19.31 23.70 -30.35
CA ILE A 301 20.33 23.43 -29.33
C ILE A 301 21.71 23.68 -29.94
N LYS A 302 22.42 24.72 -29.49
CA LYS A 302 23.82 24.94 -29.76
C LYS A 302 24.68 23.97 -28.95
N GLN A 303 25.51 23.18 -29.64
CA GLN A 303 26.57 22.38 -29.02
C GLN A 303 27.72 23.30 -28.54
N PRO A 304 28.36 22.99 -27.41
CA PRO A 304 29.56 23.70 -26.97
C PRO A 304 30.78 23.26 -27.79
N ALA A 305 31.63 24.25 -28.14
CA ALA A 305 32.86 24.08 -28.88
C ALA A 305 33.88 23.26 -28.07
N THR A 306 34.52 22.31 -28.73
CA THR A 306 35.74 21.63 -28.29
C THR A 306 36.89 22.63 -28.30
N ALA A 307 37.57 22.82 -27.17
CA ALA A 307 38.87 23.49 -27.06
C ALA A 307 39.94 22.40 -27.06
N GLU A 308 40.73 22.36 -28.12
CA GLU A 308 42.08 21.77 -28.17
C GLU A 308 43.06 22.75 -27.50
N ALA A 309 43.83 22.23 -26.55
CA ALA A 309 45.27 22.45 -26.31
C ALA A 309 45.66 21.76 -25.01
#